data_132ff75c61eb7c8579962b11bb84fdac
#
_entry.id   132ff75c61eb7c8579962b11bb84fdac
#
_cell.length_a   1.000
_cell.length_b   1.000
_cell.length_c   1.000
_cell.angle_alpha   90.00
_cell.angle_beta   90.00
_cell.angle_gamma   90.00
#
_symmetry.space_group_name_H-M   'P 1'
#
loop_
_entity.id
_entity.type
_entity.pdbx_description
1 polymer ?
#
loop_
_entity_poly.entity_id
_entity_poly.type
_entity_poly.pdbx_seq_one_letter_code
_entity_poly.pdbx_strand_id
1 'polypeptide(L)'
;MRAIFVVIHEALELYKWAIIIVALMSWLVSFNVINIHNNMVRSVWNGLNAITEPALGLIRRFLPNMGGLDISPIILIFIVWFVQMEMDDLYRAIASGF
;
A
#
# COMPACT_ATOMS: atom_id res chain seq x y z
N MET A 1 -3.75 -9.65 -23.85
CA MET A 1 -2.81 -9.83 -22.75
C MET A 1 -2.23 -8.55 -22.19
N ARG A 2 -1.78 -7.67 -23.07
CA ARG A 2 -1.21 -6.39 -22.62
C ARG A 2 -2.18 -5.61 -21.72
N ALA A 3 -3.46 -5.56 -22.08
CA ALA A 3 -4.44 -4.81 -21.31
C ALA A 3 -4.60 -5.33 -19.89
N ILE A 4 -4.54 -6.65 -19.71
CA ILE A 4 -4.63 -7.27 -18.38
C ILE A 4 -3.45 -6.84 -17.51
N PHE A 5 -2.23 -6.90 -18.05
CA PHE A 5 -1.04 -6.50 -17.32
C PHE A 5 -1.04 -5.01 -16.98
N VAL A 6 -1.48 -4.17 -17.93
CA VAL A 6 -1.55 -2.74 -17.69
C VAL A 6 -2.55 -2.43 -16.58
N VAL A 7 -3.74 -3.03 -16.62
CA VAL A 7 -4.76 -2.79 -15.61
C VAL A 7 -4.27 -3.22 -14.22
N ILE A 8 -3.65 -4.41 -14.12
CA ILE A 8 -3.16 -4.90 -12.84
C ILE A 8 -2.02 -4.00 -12.34
N HIS A 9 -1.10 -3.59 -13.23
CA HIS A 9 -0.01 -2.70 -12.85
C HIS A 9 -0.55 -1.37 -12.31
N GLU A 10 -1.53 -0.78 -12.99
CA GLU A 10 -2.14 0.48 -12.55
C GLU A 10 -2.91 0.31 -11.24
N ALA A 11 -3.60 -0.82 -11.06
CA ALA A 11 -4.28 -1.10 -9.81
C ALA A 11 -3.28 -1.18 -8.65
N LEU A 12 -2.15 -1.84 -8.85
CA LEU A 12 -1.09 -1.91 -7.85
C LEU A 12 -0.47 -0.54 -7.59
N GLU A 13 -0.34 0.29 -8.61
CA GLU A 13 0.16 1.65 -8.47
C GLU A 13 -0.76 2.49 -7.59
N LEU A 14 -2.07 2.41 -7.82
CA LEU A 14 -3.04 3.10 -6.98
C LEU A 14 -3.00 2.58 -5.55
N TYR A 15 -2.82 1.28 -5.38
CA TYR A 15 -2.73 0.68 -4.06
C TYR A 15 -1.49 1.19 -3.31
N LYS A 16 -0.36 1.33 -3.99
CA LYS A 16 0.84 1.92 -3.38
C LYS A 16 0.57 3.33 -2.86
N TRP A 17 -0.12 4.16 -3.65
CA TRP A 17 -0.46 5.50 -3.23
C TRP A 17 -1.39 5.49 -2.02
N ALA A 18 -2.35 4.57 -1.97
CA ALA A 18 -3.20 4.42 -0.80
C ALA A 18 -2.37 4.09 0.45
N ILE A 19 -1.39 3.20 0.33
CA ILE A 19 -0.50 2.85 1.43
C ILE A 19 0.31 4.06 1.89
N ILE A 20 0.85 4.84 0.95
CA ILE A 20 1.62 6.04 1.25
C ILE A 20 0.75 7.04 2.01
N ILE A 21 -0.47 7.27 1.55
CA ILE A 21 -1.38 8.22 2.19
C ILE A 21 -1.72 7.75 3.61
N VAL A 22 -1.99 6.45 3.80
CA VAL A 22 -2.27 5.91 5.13
C VAL A 22 -1.06 6.11 6.05
N ALA A 23 0.14 5.85 5.57
CA ALA A 23 1.36 6.04 6.37
C ALA A 23 1.51 7.50 6.80
N LEU A 24 1.34 8.42 5.86
CA LEU A 24 1.45 9.85 6.15
C LEU A 24 0.38 10.30 7.14
N MET A 25 -0.87 9.87 6.94
CA MET A 25 -1.96 10.22 7.84
C MET A 25 -1.73 9.65 9.24
N SER A 26 -1.20 8.42 9.33
CA SER A 26 -0.88 7.80 10.60
C SER A 26 0.11 8.64 11.40
N TRP A 27 1.15 9.13 10.74
CA TRP A 27 2.15 9.99 11.39
C TRP A 27 1.54 11.33 11.78
N LEU A 28 0.75 11.94 10.89
CA LEU A 28 0.13 13.23 11.17
C LEU A 28 -0.85 13.14 12.35
N VAL A 29 -1.61 12.05 12.45
CA VAL A 29 -2.50 11.82 13.59
C VAL A 29 -1.68 11.63 14.87
N SER A 30 -0.59 10.87 14.80
CA SER A 30 0.27 10.63 15.97
C SER A 30 0.90 11.90 16.49
N PHE A 31 1.23 12.85 15.62
CA PHE A 31 1.81 14.13 16.00
C PHE A 31 0.78 15.23 16.25
N ASN A 32 -0.51 14.87 16.25
CA ASN A 32 -1.62 15.82 16.46
C ASN A 32 -1.68 16.95 15.43
N VAL A 33 -1.17 16.71 14.23
CA VAL A 33 -1.25 17.68 13.13
C VAL A 33 -2.65 17.66 12.51
N ILE A 34 -3.26 16.47 12.42
CA ILE A 34 -4.61 16.31 11.87
C ILE A 34 -5.55 15.91 13.02
N ASN A 35 -6.76 16.50 12.99
CA ASN A 35 -7.79 16.17 13.96
C ASN A 35 -8.67 15.02 13.44
N ILE A 36 -8.48 13.83 14.03
CA ILE A 36 -9.25 12.64 13.66
C ILE A 36 -10.73 12.76 14.05
N HIS A 37 -11.08 13.73 14.91
CA HIS A 37 -12.47 13.96 15.29
C HIS A 37 -13.26 14.70 14.22
N ASN A 38 -12.60 15.27 13.22
CA ASN A 38 -13.28 15.84 12.07
C ASN A 38 -13.92 14.70 11.26
N ASN A 39 -15.21 14.83 10.95
CA ASN A 39 -15.95 13.76 10.29
C ASN A 39 -15.38 13.42 8.91
N MET A 40 -14.95 14.42 8.14
CA MET A 40 -14.38 14.19 6.82
C MET A 40 -13.05 13.46 6.92
N VAL A 41 -12.17 13.90 7.82
CA VAL A 41 -10.87 13.27 8.05
C VAL A 41 -11.06 11.82 8.48
N ARG A 42 -12.00 11.58 9.41
CA ARG A 42 -12.27 10.22 9.89
C ARG A 42 -12.80 9.32 8.78
N SER A 43 -13.68 9.84 7.92
CA SER A 43 -14.22 9.05 6.82
C SER A 43 -13.13 8.63 5.84
N VAL A 44 -12.24 9.55 5.48
CA VAL A 44 -11.09 9.26 4.61
C VAL A 44 -10.18 8.24 5.28
N TRP A 45 -9.88 8.45 6.56
CA TRP A 45 -9.03 7.54 7.33
C TRP A 45 -9.60 6.13 7.37
N ASN A 46 -10.89 6.00 7.69
CA ASN A 46 -11.54 4.70 7.77
C ASN A 46 -11.58 4.00 6.41
N GLY A 47 -11.86 4.75 5.34
CA GLY A 47 -11.87 4.19 3.99
C GLY A 47 -10.51 3.66 3.56
N LEU A 48 -9.46 4.46 3.79
CA LEU A 48 -8.10 4.06 3.45
C LEU A 48 -7.67 2.84 4.27
N ASN A 49 -7.98 2.82 5.56
CA ASN A 49 -7.65 1.67 6.40
C ASN A 49 -8.39 0.42 5.96
N ALA A 50 -9.64 0.54 5.54
CA ALA A 50 -10.41 -0.61 5.08
C ALA A 50 -9.75 -1.28 3.87
N ILE A 51 -9.12 -0.50 3.00
CA ILE A 51 -8.46 -1.03 1.81
C ILE A 51 -7.07 -1.61 2.13
N THR A 52 -6.34 -0.99 3.03
CA THR A 52 -4.94 -1.32 3.27
C THR A 52 -4.72 -2.23 4.47
N GLU A 53 -5.59 -2.22 5.45
CA GLU A 53 -5.41 -2.95 6.71
C GLU A 53 -5.30 -4.47 6.53
N PRO A 54 -6.05 -5.13 5.62
CA PRO A 54 -5.87 -6.57 5.44
C PRO A 54 -4.43 -6.95 5.10
N ALA A 55 -3.77 -6.19 4.24
CA ALA A 55 -2.38 -6.46 3.87
C ALA A 55 -1.42 -6.00 4.95
N LEU A 56 -1.64 -4.82 5.53
CA LEU A 56 -0.78 -4.29 6.59
C LEU A 56 -0.82 -5.17 7.82
N GLY A 57 -2.01 -5.63 8.21
CA GLY A 57 -2.16 -6.51 9.35
C GLY A 57 -1.42 -7.83 9.19
N LEU A 58 -1.43 -8.37 7.97
CA LEU A 58 -0.70 -9.59 7.67
C LEU A 58 0.81 -9.38 7.85
N ILE A 59 1.33 -8.26 7.38
CA ILE A 59 2.75 -7.95 7.52
C ILE A 59 3.13 -7.74 8.99
N ARG A 60 2.28 -7.07 9.76
CA ARG A 60 2.54 -6.83 11.18
C ARG A 60 2.69 -8.11 11.99
N ARG A 61 2.04 -9.21 11.55
CA ARG A 61 2.16 -10.50 12.23
C ARG A 61 3.58 -11.04 12.20
N PHE A 62 4.35 -10.68 11.18
CA PHE A 62 5.72 -11.17 11.00
C PHE A 62 6.77 -10.20 11.51
N LEU A 63 6.37 -9.01 11.95
CA LEU A 63 7.29 -8.01 12.42
C LEU A 63 7.35 -7.99 13.95
N PRO A 64 8.56 -7.79 14.53
CA PRO A 64 8.66 -7.57 15.97
C PRO A 64 8.07 -6.21 16.33
N ASN A 65 7.75 -6.03 17.61
CA ASN A 65 7.30 -4.75 18.13
C ASN A 65 8.45 -3.75 18.07
N MET A 66 8.28 -2.69 17.31
CA MET A 66 9.33 -1.70 17.05
C MET A 66 9.14 -0.42 17.89
N GLY A 67 8.55 -0.54 19.05
CA GLY A 67 8.44 0.60 19.95
C GLY A 67 7.47 1.69 19.51
N GLY A 68 6.40 1.33 18.85
CA GLY A 68 5.39 2.28 18.42
C GLY A 68 5.58 2.84 17.02
N LEU A 69 6.75 2.63 16.42
CA LEU A 69 6.98 3.03 15.03
C LEU A 69 6.53 1.91 14.10
N ASP A 70 5.54 2.20 13.26
CA ASP A 70 5.00 1.22 12.33
C ASP A 70 5.73 1.31 11.00
N ILE A 71 6.53 0.26 10.69
CA ILE A 71 7.26 0.18 9.42
C ILE A 71 6.55 -0.72 8.40
N SER A 72 5.40 -1.30 8.78
CA SER A 72 4.68 -2.21 7.87
C SER A 72 4.27 -1.55 6.55
N PRO A 73 3.86 -0.26 6.51
CA PRO A 73 3.57 0.37 5.22
C PRO A 73 4.77 0.41 4.28
N ILE A 74 5.96 0.66 4.81
CA ILE A 74 7.19 0.69 4.02
C ILE A 74 7.46 -0.68 3.41
N ILE A 75 7.33 -1.73 4.21
CA ILE A 75 7.54 -3.10 3.75
C ILE A 75 6.52 -3.46 2.68
N LEU A 76 5.26 -3.12 2.88
CA LEU A 76 4.21 -3.42 1.91
C LEU A 76 4.47 -2.70 0.58
N ILE A 77 4.93 -1.44 0.62
CA ILE A 77 5.28 -0.70 -0.59
C ILE A 77 6.37 -1.43 -1.37
N PHE A 78 7.41 -1.90 -0.69
CA PHE A 78 8.48 -2.66 -1.35
C PHE A 78 7.96 -3.96 -1.95
N ILE A 79 7.05 -4.66 -1.26
CA ILE A 79 6.46 -5.89 -1.78
C ILE A 79 5.65 -5.60 -3.03
N VAL A 80 4.82 -4.57 -3.03
CA VAL A 80 4.02 -4.19 -4.19
C VAL A 80 4.93 -3.82 -5.36
N TRP A 81 5.98 -3.04 -5.09
CA TRP A 81 6.95 -2.66 -6.11
C TRP A 81 7.63 -3.89 -6.72
N PHE A 82 8.05 -4.82 -5.87
CA PHE A 82 8.66 -6.07 -6.33
C PHE A 82 7.69 -6.84 -7.25
N VAL A 83 6.42 -6.96 -6.85
CA VAL A 83 5.41 -7.65 -7.66
C VAL A 83 5.23 -6.95 -9.01
N GLN A 84 5.22 -5.62 -9.02
CA GLN A 84 5.10 -4.86 -10.27
C GLN A 84 6.27 -5.15 -11.21
N MET A 85 7.49 -5.19 -10.69
CA MET A 85 8.67 -5.48 -11.49
C MET A 85 8.63 -6.91 -12.06
N GLU A 86 8.21 -7.87 -11.25
CA GLU A 86 8.09 -9.25 -11.70
C GLU A 86 7.01 -9.41 -12.77
N MET A 87 5.91 -8.68 -12.63
CA MET A 87 4.86 -8.68 -13.65
C MET A 87 5.34 -8.11 -14.98
N ASP A 88 6.11 -7.02 -14.91
CA ASP A 88 6.68 -6.42 -16.12
C ASP A 88 7.63 -7.38 -16.83
N ASP A 89 8.46 -8.08 -16.06
CA ASP A 89 9.39 -9.08 -16.61
C ASP A 89 8.62 -10.24 -17.21
N LEU A 90 7.58 -10.72 -16.56
CA LEU A 90 6.75 -11.79 -17.08
C LEU A 90 6.06 -11.38 -18.38
N TYR A 91 5.54 -10.15 -18.42
CA TYR A 91 4.91 -9.64 -19.64
C TYR A 91 5.90 -9.59 -20.79
N ARG A 92 7.12 -9.10 -20.56
CA ARG A 92 8.16 -9.07 -21.59
C ARG A 92 8.51 -10.46 -22.08
N ALA A 93 8.61 -11.44 -21.18
CA ALA A 93 8.91 -12.81 -21.56
C ALA A 93 7.81 -13.40 -22.43
N ILE A 94 6.55 -13.16 -22.09
CA ILE A 94 5.41 -13.65 -22.87
C ILE A 94 5.34 -12.93 -24.21
N ALA A 95 5.54 -11.61 -24.23
CA ALA A 95 5.44 -10.80 -25.42
C ALA A 95 6.55 -11.09 -26.42
N SER A 96 7.71 -11.60 -25.97
CA SER A 96 8.85 -11.89 -26.85
C SER A 96 8.78 -13.29 -27.47
N GLY A 97 7.66 -13.98 -27.33
CA GLY A 97 7.49 -15.30 -27.95
C GLY A 97 8.03 -16.45 -27.13
N PHE A 98 8.19 -16.22 -25.89
CA PHE A 98 8.66 -17.20 -24.89
C PHE A 98 7.89 -18.51 -24.92
#